data_0dcce2302ee83ac2267e26627783c516
#
_entry.id   0dcce2302ee83ac2267e26627783c516
#
_cell.length_a   1.000
_cell.length_b   1.000
_cell.length_c   1.000
_cell.angle_alpha   90.00
_cell.angle_beta   90.00
_cell.angle_gamma   90.00
#
_symmetry.space_group_name_H-M   'P 1'
#
loop_
_entity.id
_entity.type
_entity.pdbx_description
1 polymer ?
#
loop_
_entity_poly.entity_id
_entity_poly.type
_entity_poly.pdbx_seq_one_letter_code
_entity_poly.pdbx_strand_id
1 'polypeptide(L)'
;MAGDRKGRQTPTQSHTLPYTESKGDHAIELYEKTGRVTMPWQKLLNYDILATNEEGLWVHTRYGYCVSRRDGKNEILAMRELEGLSDGEQILHTAHRTSTTHKAWERILGFLESIYAFNVVSTYKAYGKEHIILDNGGRIEFRTRTAKGGIGEGFDLLVIDEAQEYQDDQESALKYTVTDSKNPQTIFCGTPPTPTSSGTVFTKFRRDTLAGMNTNAGYAEWGVEEMSDVNDRDLWYETNPSLGYTLTERAIADEIGTDEIDFNIQRLGLWIKYNQKSAISEKEWNALEIVTLPKLTGKLFIGIKYGHNGANVAMSIAVKTAAGKVFVETIDCRPTKAGNDWIIKFLKRAAWNKVIIDGANGQQMLADEMKDNRLPKPVLPKVVNIITANAQFEQGIFSGSIVHKNQPSLTRVVSNCEKRAIGSNGGFGYKCLINADVSLMDSVALAYWAAKEYKETSKQKIGY
;
A
#
# COMPACT_ATOMS: atom_id res chain seq x y z
N MET A 1 -1.95 30.48 30.51
CA MET A 1 -1.57 29.26 31.25
C MET A 1 -1.84 28.09 30.32
N ALA A 2 -0.82 27.58 29.67
CA ALA A 2 -0.92 26.31 28.94
C ALA A 2 -1.04 25.22 30.01
N GLY A 3 -2.28 24.85 30.29
CA GLY A 3 -2.57 23.89 31.34
C GLY A 3 -2.22 22.48 30.90
N ASP A 4 -2.15 21.59 31.81
CA ASP A 4 -2.03 20.14 31.88
C ASP A 4 -2.73 19.30 30.79
N ARG A 5 -3.01 19.85 29.60
CA ARG A 5 -3.65 19.13 28.49
C ARG A 5 -2.73 18.02 27.99
N LYS A 6 -3.25 16.83 27.90
CA LYS A 6 -2.56 15.63 27.42
C LYS A 6 -3.19 15.13 26.14
N GLY A 7 -2.41 14.51 25.31
CA GLY A 7 -2.90 13.79 24.13
C GLY A 7 -3.90 12.70 24.51
N ARG A 8 -4.77 12.36 23.58
CA ARG A 8 -5.81 11.36 23.76
C ARG A 8 -5.22 9.99 24.08
N GLN A 9 -5.57 9.45 25.22
CA GLN A 9 -4.99 8.19 25.73
C GLN A 9 -5.71 6.92 25.24
N THR A 10 -6.83 7.07 24.52
CA THR A 10 -7.56 5.98 23.85
C THR A 10 -7.43 6.10 22.34
N PRO A 11 -7.37 5.00 21.58
CA PRO A 11 -7.28 5.05 20.13
C PRO A 11 -8.43 5.84 19.49
N THR A 12 -8.19 6.43 18.32
CA THR A 12 -9.26 7.03 17.49
C THR A 12 -10.03 5.93 16.75
N GLN A 13 -9.34 4.85 16.38
CA GLN A 13 -9.96 3.63 15.84
C GLN A 13 -9.26 2.40 16.43
N SER A 14 -10.04 1.38 16.78
CA SER A 14 -9.51 0.11 17.26
C SER A 14 -10.46 -1.05 17.02
N HIS A 15 -9.89 -2.24 16.99
CA HIS A 15 -10.58 -3.51 17.07
C HIS A 15 -9.81 -4.41 18.02
N THR A 16 -10.42 -4.79 19.14
CA THR A 16 -9.81 -5.62 20.17
C THR A 16 -10.79 -6.76 20.51
N LEU A 17 -10.29 -7.96 20.55
CA LEU A 17 -11.08 -9.12 20.99
C LEU A 17 -11.26 -9.07 22.52
N PRO A 18 -12.39 -9.53 23.05
CA PRO A 18 -12.62 -9.53 24.49
C PRO A 18 -11.65 -10.48 25.21
N TYR A 19 -11.15 -10.06 26.35
CA TYR A 19 -10.28 -10.85 27.23
C TYR A 19 -10.55 -10.54 28.69
N THR A 20 -10.17 -11.42 29.60
CA THR A 20 -10.31 -11.26 31.03
C THR A 20 -8.96 -11.17 31.76
N GLU A 21 -7.91 -11.71 31.14
CA GLU A 21 -6.57 -11.74 31.71
C GLU A 21 -5.53 -11.16 30.77
N SER A 22 -4.46 -10.61 31.32
CA SER A 22 -3.34 -10.07 30.56
C SER A 22 -2.06 -10.11 31.41
N LYS A 23 -0.93 -10.38 30.75
CA LYS A 23 0.40 -10.23 31.36
C LYS A 23 0.91 -8.77 31.34
N GLY A 24 0.07 -7.83 30.99
CA GLY A 24 0.42 -6.41 30.83
C GLY A 24 1.03 -5.79 32.09
N ASP A 25 0.54 -6.13 33.30
CA ASP A 25 1.08 -5.62 34.55
C ASP A 25 2.55 -6.02 34.75
N HIS A 26 2.90 -7.27 34.50
CA HIS A 26 4.27 -7.75 34.65
C HIS A 26 5.22 -7.10 33.63
N ALA A 27 4.81 -6.98 32.37
CA ALA A 27 5.59 -6.32 31.33
C ALA A 27 5.84 -4.84 31.65
N ILE A 28 4.81 -4.13 32.16
CA ILE A 28 4.92 -2.73 32.61
C ILE A 28 5.88 -2.63 33.79
N GLU A 29 5.77 -3.52 34.79
CA GLU A 29 6.67 -3.55 35.94
C GLU A 29 8.14 -3.76 35.50
N LEU A 30 8.40 -4.71 34.60
CA LEU A 30 9.73 -4.93 34.04
C LEU A 30 10.28 -3.68 33.37
N TYR A 31 9.45 -3.06 32.52
CA TYR A 31 9.86 -1.85 31.82
C TYR A 31 10.12 -0.66 32.79
N GLU A 32 9.27 -0.46 33.80
CA GLU A 32 9.43 0.63 34.77
C GLU A 32 10.66 0.42 35.66
N LYS A 33 11.15 -0.82 35.87
CA LYS A 33 12.45 -1.09 36.53
C LYS A 33 13.65 -0.50 35.77
N THR A 34 13.51 -0.17 34.49
CA THR A 34 14.56 0.57 33.74
C THR A 34 14.64 2.05 34.10
N GLY A 35 13.81 2.54 35.03
CA GLY A 35 13.68 3.96 35.40
C GLY A 35 12.80 4.78 34.46
N ARG A 36 12.11 4.15 33.52
CA ARG A 36 11.15 4.79 32.62
C ARG A 36 9.74 4.76 33.21
N VAL A 37 8.87 5.62 32.70
CA VAL A 37 7.47 5.71 33.12
C VAL A 37 6.57 5.45 31.91
N THR A 38 5.62 4.52 32.07
CA THR A 38 4.63 4.20 31.05
C THR A 38 3.48 5.22 31.05
N MET A 39 3.10 5.68 29.86
CA MET A 39 1.91 6.51 29.64
C MET A 39 0.64 5.65 29.60
N PRO A 40 -0.55 6.20 29.94
CA PRO A 40 -1.79 5.41 29.95
C PRO A 40 -2.10 4.72 28.63
N TRP A 41 -1.87 5.36 27.48
CA TRP A 41 -2.07 4.77 26.15
C TRP A 41 -1.13 3.58 25.86
N GLN A 42 0.10 3.64 26.40
CA GLN A 42 1.07 2.54 26.30
C GLN A 42 0.65 1.34 27.15
N LYS A 43 0.14 1.62 28.36
CA LYS A 43 -0.44 0.58 29.24
C LYS A 43 -1.61 -0.09 28.53
N LEU A 44 -2.54 0.68 27.96
CA LEU A 44 -3.69 0.16 27.24
C LEU A 44 -3.28 -0.83 26.14
N LEU A 45 -2.37 -0.41 25.24
CA LEU A 45 -1.90 -1.28 24.17
C LEU A 45 -1.16 -2.52 24.70
N ASN A 46 -0.43 -2.38 25.79
CA ASN A 46 0.31 -3.48 26.38
C ASN A 46 -0.64 -4.54 26.99
N TYR A 47 -1.74 -4.10 27.63
CA TYR A 47 -2.78 -5.03 28.08
C TYR A 47 -3.43 -5.78 26.92
N ASP A 48 -3.76 -5.07 25.83
CA ASP A 48 -4.36 -5.70 24.65
C ASP A 48 -3.41 -6.68 23.97
N ILE A 49 -2.14 -6.33 23.79
CA ILE A 49 -1.12 -7.16 23.15
C ILE A 49 -0.87 -8.43 23.97
N LEU A 50 -0.80 -8.31 25.29
CA LEU A 50 -0.47 -9.38 26.22
C LEU A 50 -1.71 -10.07 26.81
N ALA A 51 -2.89 -9.85 26.22
CA ALA A 51 -4.13 -10.51 26.60
C ALA A 51 -4.06 -12.02 26.41
N THR A 52 -4.46 -12.77 27.42
CA THR A 52 -4.47 -14.23 27.41
C THR A 52 -5.87 -14.80 27.67
N ASN A 53 -6.10 -16.00 27.13
CA ASN A 53 -7.29 -16.80 27.43
C ASN A 53 -7.07 -17.66 28.69
N GLU A 54 -8.08 -18.45 29.07
CA GLU A 54 -8.04 -19.37 30.24
C GLU A 54 -6.93 -20.42 30.15
N GLU A 55 -6.42 -20.71 28.95
CA GLU A 55 -5.31 -21.65 28.74
C GLU A 55 -3.95 -20.95 28.76
N GLY A 56 -3.89 -19.62 28.99
CA GLY A 56 -2.68 -18.81 28.97
C GLY A 56 -2.16 -18.53 27.56
N LEU A 57 -2.96 -18.78 26.51
CA LEU A 57 -2.59 -18.51 25.13
C LEU A 57 -2.99 -17.09 24.74
N TRP A 58 -2.22 -16.48 23.83
CA TRP A 58 -2.51 -15.14 23.33
C TRP A 58 -3.89 -15.05 22.67
N VAL A 59 -4.74 -14.15 23.16
CA VAL A 59 -6.04 -13.82 22.52
C VAL A 59 -5.80 -13.22 21.14
N HIS A 60 -4.81 -12.35 21.03
CA HIS A 60 -4.39 -11.76 19.77
C HIS A 60 -3.09 -12.42 19.31
N THR A 61 -3.18 -13.43 18.43
CA THR A 61 -2.00 -14.02 17.80
C THR A 61 -1.34 -13.08 16.79
N ARG A 62 -2.06 -12.05 16.39
CA ARG A 62 -1.56 -10.91 15.62
C ARG A 62 -2.10 -9.62 16.20
N TYR A 63 -1.24 -8.65 16.44
CA TYR A 63 -1.65 -7.33 16.89
C TYR A 63 -0.91 -6.24 16.08
N GLY A 64 -1.65 -5.22 15.65
CA GLY A 64 -1.09 -4.09 14.94
C GLY A 64 -1.38 -2.77 15.67
N TYR A 65 -0.45 -1.85 15.63
CA TYR A 65 -0.74 -0.50 16.10
C TYR A 65 -0.01 0.55 15.27
N CYS A 66 -0.67 1.71 15.15
CA CYS A 66 -0.20 2.83 14.38
C CYS A 66 -0.31 4.11 15.20
N VAL A 67 0.82 4.76 15.44
CA VAL A 67 0.90 6.08 16.07
C VAL A 67 1.88 6.96 15.31
N SER A 68 1.70 8.25 15.43
CA SER A 68 2.52 9.27 14.79
C SER A 68 4.01 9.14 15.14
N ARG A 69 4.86 9.77 14.34
CA ARG A 69 6.31 9.74 14.60
C ARG A 69 6.62 10.38 15.96
N ARG A 70 7.62 9.80 16.66
CA ARG A 70 8.10 10.28 17.95
C ARG A 70 7.13 10.16 19.14
N ASP A 71 6.00 9.49 18.98
CA ASP A 71 5.07 9.19 20.08
C ASP A 71 5.52 8.02 20.97
N GLY A 72 6.68 7.42 20.75
CA GLY A 72 7.18 6.36 21.63
C GLY A 72 6.62 4.96 21.33
N LYS A 73 6.20 4.69 20.08
CA LYS A 73 5.68 3.38 19.67
C LYS A 73 6.61 2.21 19.96
N ASN A 74 7.93 2.41 19.87
CA ASN A 74 8.92 1.35 20.11
C ASN A 74 9.08 0.99 21.59
N GLU A 75 8.55 1.80 22.53
CA GLU A 75 8.54 1.45 23.95
C GLU A 75 7.55 0.32 24.23
N ILE A 76 6.44 0.23 23.45
CA ILE A 76 5.47 -0.86 23.53
C ILE A 76 6.10 -2.18 23.04
N LEU A 77 6.87 -2.13 21.95
CA LEU A 77 7.63 -3.30 21.50
C LEU A 77 8.59 -3.79 22.58
N ALA A 78 9.31 -2.84 23.22
CA ALA A 78 10.27 -3.19 24.28
C ALA A 78 9.58 -3.87 25.47
N MET A 79 8.41 -3.40 25.89
CA MET A 79 7.63 -4.06 26.97
C MET A 79 7.26 -5.49 26.59
N ARG A 80 6.75 -5.72 25.37
CA ARG A 80 6.40 -7.06 24.88
C ARG A 80 7.63 -7.97 24.76
N GLU A 81 8.76 -7.42 24.30
CA GLU A 81 10.01 -8.15 24.16
C GLU A 81 10.62 -8.53 25.52
N LEU A 82 10.58 -7.61 26.49
CA LEU A 82 11.03 -7.90 27.87
C LEU A 82 10.17 -9.00 28.53
N GLU A 83 8.85 -8.97 28.34
CA GLU A 83 7.96 -10.02 28.84
C GLU A 83 8.31 -11.37 28.21
N GLY A 84 8.45 -11.43 26.87
CA GLY A 84 8.82 -12.66 26.19
C GLY A 84 10.19 -13.21 26.61
N LEU A 85 11.18 -12.32 26.76
CA LEU A 85 12.51 -12.71 27.26
C LEU A 85 12.45 -13.23 28.70
N SER A 86 11.58 -12.68 29.56
CA SER A 86 11.34 -13.18 30.92
C SER A 86 10.76 -14.59 30.90
N ASP A 87 9.90 -14.91 29.94
CA ASP A 87 9.28 -16.22 29.74
C ASP A 87 10.17 -17.21 28.96
N GLY A 88 11.35 -16.80 28.51
CA GLY A 88 12.27 -17.64 27.75
C GLY A 88 11.94 -17.77 26.26
N GLU A 89 11.09 -16.88 25.72
CA GLU A 89 10.71 -16.89 24.29
C GLU A 89 11.89 -16.69 23.35
N GLN A 90 11.74 -17.27 22.14
CA GLN A 90 12.59 -17.01 20.99
C GLN A 90 11.96 -15.88 20.16
N ILE A 91 12.62 -14.73 20.08
CA ILE A 91 12.08 -13.50 19.50
C ILE A 91 12.85 -13.12 18.23
N LEU A 92 12.13 -12.83 17.16
CA LEU A 92 12.69 -12.23 15.95
C LEU A 92 12.17 -10.79 15.80
N HIS A 93 13.02 -9.81 16.06
CA HIS A 93 12.75 -8.40 15.79
C HIS A 93 13.24 -8.04 14.39
N THR A 94 12.33 -7.54 13.54
CA THR A 94 12.69 -7.14 12.18
C THR A 94 12.32 -5.69 11.90
N ALA A 95 13.15 -5.01 11.08
CA ALA A 95 12.86 -3.68 10.56
C ALA A 95 13.26 -3.55 9.09
N HIS A 96 12.85 -2.46 8.44
CA HIS A 96 13.21 -2.17 7.06
C HIS A 96 14.71 -1.84 6.90
N ARG A 97 15.31 -1.16 7.90
CA ARG A 97 16.70 -0.68 7.85
C ARG A 97 17.55 -1.31 8.96
N THR A 98 18.77 -1.69 8.62
CA THR A 98 19.76 -2.23 9.58
C THR A 98 20.04 -1.25 10.73
N SER A 99 20.06 0.06 10.45
CA SER A 99 20.22 1.06 11.52
C SER A 99 19.09 1.10 12.53
N THR A 100 17.87 0.71 12.13
CA THR A 100 16.71 0.62 13.01
C THR A 100 16.81 -0.61 13.91
N THR A 101 17.14 -1.78 13.35
CA THR A 101 17.34 -3.01 14.12
C THR A 101 18.52 -2.88 15.10
N HIS A 102 19.61 -2.24 14.69
CA HIS A 102 20.74 -2.00 15.57
C HIS A 102 20.37 -1.13 16.78
N LYS A 103 19.62 -0.05 16.57
CA LYS A 103 19.14 0.80 17.68
C LYS A 103 18.16 0.07 18.60
N ALA A 104 17.34 -0.84 18.06
CA ALA A 104 16.46 -1.67 18.87
C ALA A 104 17.31 -2.64 19.73
N TRP A 105 18.33 -3.26 19.17
CA TRP A 105 19.30 -4.09 19.90
C TRP A 105 19.98 -3.32 21.04
N GLU A 106 20.54 -2.13 20.77
CA GLU A 106 21.18 -1.30 21.81
C GLU A 106 20.19 -0.95 22.94
N ARG A 107 18.93 -0.66 22.59
CA ARG A 107 17.89 -0.34 23.57
C ARG A 107 17.56 -1.53 24.48
N ILE A 108 17.28 -2.70 23.89
CA ILE A 108 16.94 -3.91 24.66
C ILE A 108 18.11 -4.36 25.52
N LEU A 109 19.31 -4.34 24.99
CA LEU A 109 20.49 -4.68 25.78
C LEU A 109 20.64 -3.77 27.00
N GLY A 110 20.51 -2.43 26.81
CA GLY A 110 20.57 -1.48 27.91
C GLY A 110 19.46 -1.67 28.96
N PHE A 111 18.28 -2.11 28.55
CA PHE A 111 17.20 -2.46 29.50
C PHE A 111 17.54 -3.72 30.30
N LEU A 112 17.98 -4.79 29.63
CA LEU A 112 18.36 -6.03 30.29
C LEU A 112 19.49 -5.84 31.29
N GLU A 113 20.50 -5.03 30.94
CA GLU A 113 21.60 -4.69 31.83
C GLU A 113 21.18 -3.85 33.06
N SER A 114 20.07 -3.11 32.94
CA SER A 114 19.54 -2.27 34.05
C SER A 114 18.59 -3.01 34.97
N ILE A 115 18.08 -4.19 34.57
CA ILE A 115 17.11 -4.99 35.35
C ILE A 115 17.84 -6.19 35.97
N TYR A 116 18.02 -6.19 37.27
CA TYR A 116 18.73 -7.22 38.02
C TYR A 116 18.21 -8.67 37.82
N ALA A 117 16.93 -8.80 37.40
CA ALA A 117 16.32 -10.11 37.18
C ALA A 117 16.81 -10.82 35.90
N PHE A 118 17.46 -10.09 34.98
CA PHE A 118 17.97 -10.66 33.74
C PHE A 118 19.47 -10.92 33.82
N ASN A 119 19.89 -12.09 33.35
CA ASN A 119 21.29 -12.45 33.21
C ASN A 119 21.62 -12.72 31.72
N VAL A 120 22.32 -11.77 31.10
CA VAL A 120 22.77 -11.87 29.71
C VAL A 120 23.98 -12.78 29.64
N VAL A 121 23.85 -13.96 29.02
CA VAL A 121 24.92 -14.93 28.87
C VAL A 121 25.68 -14.77 27.55
N SER A 122 25.06 -14.20 26.53
CA SER A 122 25.69 -13.92 25.24
C SER A 122 25.06 -12.72 24.55
N THR A 123 25.90 -11.93 23.90
CA THR A 123 25.48 -10.86 23.01
C THR A 123 26.39 -10.78 21.80
N TYR A 124 25.83 -10.44 20.63
CA TYR A 124 26.57 -10.30 19.38
C TYR A 124 26.19 -9.01 18.67
N LYS A 125 27.20 -8.21 18.27
CA LYS A 125 27.03 -6.82 17.81
C LYS A 125 27.22 -6.63 16.30
N ALA A 126 27.38 -7.70 15.50
CA ALA A 126 27.59 -7.48 14.06
C ALA A 126 26.29 -7.05 13.36
N TYR A 127 26.34 -5.94 12.61
CA TYR A 127 25.23 -5.37 11.87
C TYR A 127 24.44 -6.40 11.06
N GLY A 128 23.14 -6.50 11.32
CA GLY A 128 22.21 -7.42 10.65
C GLY A 128 22.26 -8.85 11.17
N LYS A 129 23.01 -9.12 12.25
CA LYS A 129 23.11 -10.43 12.94
C LYS A 129 23.12 -10.28 14.45
N GLU A 130 22.68 -9.12 14.95
CA GLU A 130 22.66 -8.84 16.36
C GLU A 130 21.72 -9.81 17.08
N HIS A 131 22.16 -10.29 18.24
CA HIS A 131 21.33 -11.08 19.14
C HIS A 131 21.73 -10.92 20.59
N ILE A 132 20.81 -11.28 21.48
CA ILE A 132 21.01 -11.36 22.93
C ILE A 132 20.43 -12.71 23.40
N ILE A 133 21.16 -13.39 24.28
CA ILE A 133 20.75 -14.67 24.87
C ILE A 133 20.80 -14.53 26.40
N LEU A 134 19.75 -14.98 27.08
CA LEU A 134 19.64 -15.01 28.52
C LEU A 134 19.87 -16.42 29.08
N ASP A 135 20.21 -16.53 30.38
CA ASP A 135 20.44 -17.80 31.07
C ASP A 135 19.18 -18.67 31.22
N ASN A 136 17.98 -18.06 31.17
CA ASN A 136 16.72 -18.78 31.15
C ASN A 136 16.36 -19.39 29.78
N GLY A 137 17.23 -19.22 28.78
CA GLY A 137 17.03 -19.68 27.39
C GLY A 137 16.35 -18.67 26.48
N GLY A 138 15.85 -17.54 27.03
CA GLY A 138 15.27 -16.45 26.22
C GLY A 138 16.30 -15.89 25.24
N ARG A 139 15.85 -15.66 24.01
CA ARG A 139 16.70 -15.15 22.94
C ARG A 139 15.97 -14.13 22.10
N ILE A 140 16.63 -13.04 21.73
CA ILE A 140 16.13 -12.09 20.77
C ILE A 140 17.17 -11.83 19.67
N GLU A 141 16.73 -11.88 18.43
CA GLU A 141 17.51 -11.58 17.23
C GLU A 141 16.97 -10.37 16.50
N PHE A 142 17.88 -9.54 15.99
CA PHE A 142 17.56 -8.31 15.28
C PHE A 142 18.02 -8.42 13.83
N ARG A 143 17.08 -8.40 12.89
CA ARG A 143 17.38 -8.63 11.46
C ARG A 143 16.70 -7.62 10.55
N THR A 144 17.39 -7.24 9.49
CA THR A 144 16.76 -6.49 8.40
C THR A 144 15.92 -7.45 7.53
N ARG A 145 14.71 -7.03 7.18
CA ARG A 145 13.80 -7.85 6.36
C ARG A 145 14.34 -8.03 4.94
N THR A 146 14.31 -9.26 4.47
CA THR A 146 14.60 -9.64 3.09
C THR A 146 13.63 -10.72 2.63
N ALA A 147 13.42 -10.86 1.32
CA ALA A 147 12.55 -11.88 0.73
C ALA A 147 13.01 -13.34 1.01
N LYS A 148 14.18 -13.54 1.58
CA LYS A 148 14.74 -14.87 1.91
C LYS A 148 15.13 -15.02 3.40
N GLY A 149 14.82 -14.03 4.23
CA GLY A 149 15.15 -14.05 5.65
C GLY A 149 14.24 -14.98 6.45
N GLY A 150 14.78 -15.68 7.44
CA GLY A 150 14.01 -16.48 8.40
C GLY A 150 13.58 -17.90 7.95
N ILE A 151 13.93 -18.32 6.73
CA ILE A 151 13.57 -19.65 6.23
C ILE A 151 14.31 -20.73 7.04
N GLY A 152 13.54 -21.63 7.69
CA GLY A 152 14.06 -22.78 8.45
C GLY A 152 14.40 -22.50 9.91
N GLU A 153 13.98 -21.36 10.45
CA GLU A 153 14.14 -20.98 11.85
C GLU A 153 12.78 -20.82 12.53
N GLY A 154 12.71 -21.19 13.84
CA GLY A 154 11.48 -21.13 14.65
C GLY A 154 11.59 -20.04 15.73
N PHE A 155 10.53 -19.23 15.88
CA PHE A 155 10.40 -18.19 16.91
C PHE A 155 9.02 -18.23 17.55
N ASP A 156 8.89 -17.69 18.76
CA ASP A 156 7.62 -17.53 19.46
C ASP A 156 6.99 -16.18 19.15
N LEU A 157 7.81 -15.15 19.01
CA LEU A 157 7.40 -13.79 18.69
C LEU A 157 8.10 -13.28 17.42
N LEU A 158 7.29 -12.78 16.48
CA LEU A 158 7.76 -12.03 15.31
C LEU A 158 7.36 -10.54 15.45
N VAL A 159 8.34 -9.66 15.49
CA VAL A 159 8.13 -8.21 15.52
C VAL A 159 8.41 -7.62 14.14
N ILE A 160 7.44 -6.91 13.61
CA ILE A 160 7.50 -6.15 12.36
C ILE A 160 7.52 -4.66 12.69
N ASP A 161 8.71 -4.13 13.05
CA ASP A 161 8.91 -2.68 13.19
C ASP A 161 8.99 -1.99 11.82
N GLU A 162 8.60 -0.74 11.71
CA GLU A 162 8.41 -0.04 10.42
C GLU A 162 7.50 -0.83 9.48
N ALA A 163 6.33 -1.27 9.99
CA ALA A 163 5.40 -2.14 9.25
C ALA A 163 4.85 -1.50 7.96
N GLN A 164 4.87 -0.17 7.83
CA GLN A 164 4.51 0.56 6.61
C GLN A 164 5.41 0.21 5.41
N GLU A 165 6.59 -0.41 5.65
CA GLU A 165 7.51 -0.85 4.61
C GLU A 165 7.46 -2.38 4.38
N TYR A 166 6.52 -3.10 5.02
CA TYR A 166 6.45 -4.56 4.96
C TYR A 166 5.73 -5.04 3.71
N GLN A 167 6.44 -5.82 2.88
CA GLN A 167 6.00 -6.28 1.55
C GLN A 167 5.50 -7.72 1.56
N ASP A 168 4.70 -8.09 0.56
CA ASP A 168 4.10 -9.43 0.43
C ASP A 168 5.13 -10.56 0.29
N ASP A 169 6.27 -10.32 -0.37
CA ASP A 169 7.35 -11.29 -0.52
C ASP A 169 8.09 -11.53 0.81
N GLN A 170 8.27 -10.49 1.60
CA GLN A 170 8.83 -10.58 2.95
C GLN A 170 7.86 -11.29 3.90
N GLU A 171 6.55 -11.01 3.80
CA GLU A 171 5.53 -11.72 4.57
C GLU A 171 5.56 -13.22 4.27
N SER A 172 5.67 -13.59 2.99
CA SER A 172 5.76 -14.99 2.58
C SER A 172 6.97 -15.72 3.15
N ALA A 173 8.06 -15.02 3.42
CA ALA A 173 9.24 -15.59 4.05
C ALA A 173 9.14 -15.68 5.58
N LEU A 174 8.53 -14.67 6.23
CA LEU A 174 8.60 -14.50 7.69
C LEU A 174 7.41 -15.10 8.44
N LYS A 175 6.19 -15.08 7.87
CA LYS A 175 4.97 -15.53 8.59
C LYS A 175 5.01 -16.97 9.09
N TYR A 176 5.83 -17.80 8.47
CA TYR A 176 5.96 -19.22 8.87
C TYR A 176 7.00 -19.44 9.97
N THR A 177 7.81 -18.45 10.31
CA THR A 177 8.85 -18.58 11.35
C THR A 177 8.28 -18.76 12.75
N VAL A 178 7.01 -18.45 12.98
CA VAL A 178 6.32 -18.63 14.26
C VAL A 178 5.38 -19.85 14.28
N THR A 179 5.33 -20.63 13.21
CA THR A 179 4.34 -21.74 13.07
C THR A 179 4.57 -22.87 14.06
N ASP A 180 5.83 -23.14 14.42
CA ASP A 180 6.21 -24.25 15.31
C ASP A 180 6.07 -23.88 16.81
N SER A 181 5.79 -22.63 17.13
CA SER A 181 5.55 -22.19 18.50
C SER A 181 4.20 -22.70 19.01
N LYS A 182 4.16 -23.02 20.30
CA LYS A 182 2.91 -23.40 21.00
C LYS A 182 1.99 -22.20 21.25
N ASN A 183 2.54 -21.00 21.34
CA ASN A 183 1.81 -19.76 21.58
C ASN A 183 2.38 -18.61 20.71
N PRO A 184 2.23 -18.68 19.37
CA PRO A 184 2.85 -17.74 18.46
C PRO A 184 2.20 -16.38 18.50
N GLN A 185 3.02 -15.31 18.33
CA GLN A 185 2.50 -13.97 18.18
C GLN A 185 3.28 -13.18 17.12
N THR A 186 2.56 -12.35 16.36
CA THR A 186 3.17 -11.37 15.42
C THR A 186 2.66 -9.97 15.75
N ILE A 187 3.59 -9.04 15.98
CA ILE A 187 3.28 -7.63 16.27
C ILE A 187 3.69 -6.75 15.09
N PHE A 188 2.75 -5.91 14.63
CA PHE A 188 2.98 -4.91 13.59
C PHE A 188 3.01 -3.52 14.22
N CYS A 189 4.13 -2.83 14.10
CA CYS A 189 4.34 -1.49 14.62
C CYS A 189 4.72 -0.53 13.49
N GLY A 190 3.98 0.55 13.30
CA GLY A 190 4.28 1.48 12.22
C GLY A 190 3.68 2.87 12.36
N THR A 191 3.89 3.65 11.32
CA THR A 191 3.15 4.88 10.99
C THR A 191 2.27 4.59 9.77
N PRO A 192 1.32 5.45 9.41
CA PRO A 192 0.66 5.33 8.12
C PRO A 192 1.69 5.33 6.98
N PRO A 193 1.45 4.57 5.90
CA PRO A 193 2.34 4.56 4.75
C PRO A 193 2.41 5.94 4.09
N THR A 194 3.62 6.39 3.78
CA THR A 194 3.82 7.53 2.91
C THR A 194 3.63 7.11 1.45
N PRO A 195 3.51 8.09 0.55
CA PRO A 195 3.42 7.79 -0.88
C PRO A 195 4.63 7.07 -1.49
N THR A 196 5.76 7.06 -0.79
CA THR A 196 6.98 6.34 -1.19
C THR A 196 7.17 5.03 -0.44
N SER A 197 6.31 4.73 0.55
CA SER A 197 6.35 3.46 1.28
C SER A 197 5.99 2.31 0.35
N SER A 198 6.74 1.22 0.49
CA SER A 198 6.64 0.05 -0.39
C SER A 198 5.72 -1.06 0.16
N GLY A 199 5.30 -0.94 1.43
CA GLY A 199 4.56 -1.99 2.12
C GLY A 199 3.06 -2.00 1.81
N THR A 200 2.53 -3.19 1.57
CA THR A 200 1.10 -3.46 1.32
C THR A 200 0.45 -4.26 2.45
N VAL A 201 1.24 -5.05 3.16
CA VAL A 201 0.78 -5.99 4.20
C VAL A 201 0.12 -5.26 5.35
N PHE A 202 0.73 -4.19 5.87
CA PHE A 202 0.20 -3.45 7.01
C PHE A 202 -1.13 -2.75 6.69
N THR A 203 -1.26 -2.17 5.49
CA THR A 203 -2.51 -1.56 5.02
C THR A 203 -3.64 -2.59 4.92
N LYS A 204 -3.33 -3.78 4.38
CA LYS A 204 -4.28 -4.88 4.30
C LYS A 204 -4.66 -5.39 5.69
N PHE A 205 -3.68 -5.61 6.57
CA PHE A 205 -3.90 -6.06 7.94
C PHE A 205 -4.81 -5.10 8.71
N ARG A 206 -4.54 -3.78 8.66
CA ARG A 206 -5.38 -2.73 9.25
C ARG A 206 -6.82 -2.82 8.76
N ARG A 207 -7.01 -2.77 7.45
CA ARG A 207 -8.34 -2.80 6.83
C ARG A 207 -9.14 -4.03 7.26
N ASP A 208 -8.54 -5.20 7.16
CA ASP A 208 -9.22 -6.48 7.41
C ASP A 208 -9.51 -6.68 8.91
N THR A 209 -8.65 -6.17 9.81
CA THR A 209 -8.86 -6.24 11.25
C THR A 209 -9.93 -5.24 11.71
N LEU A 210 -9.87 -3.98 11.28
CA LEU A 210 -10.90 -2.99 11.61
C LEU A 210 -12.29 -3.38 11.06
N ALA A 211 -12.35 -4.12 9.95
CA ALA A 211 -13.58 -4.69 9.41
C ALA A 211 -14.05 -5.96 10.12
N GLY A 212 -13.34 -6.45 11.16
CA GLY A 212 -13.67 -7.69 11.88
C GLY A 212 -13.49 -8.97 11.07
N MET A 213 -12.76 -8.91 9.94
CA MET A 213 -12.51 -10.11 9.10
C MET A 213 -11.41 -11.02 9.66
N ASN A 214 -10.56 -10.51 10.54
CA ASN A 214 -9.52 -11.28 11.21
C ASN A 214 -10.03 -11.73 12.59
N THR A 215 -10.22 -13.03 12.78
CA THR A 215 -10.81 -13.61 14.00
C THR A 215 -9.86 -13.72 15.20
N ASN A 216 -8.57 -13.49 14.98
CA ASN A 216 -7.50 -13.68 15.98
C ASN A 216 -6.54 -12.48 16.03
N ALA A 217 -7.01 -11.30 15.61
CA ALA A 217 -6.19 -10.12 15.51
C ALA A 217 -6.79 -8.93 16.26
N GLY A 218 -5.90 -8.10 16.82
CA GLY A 218 -6.24 -6.79 17.35
C GLY A 218 -5.54 -5.67 16.56
N TYR A 219 -6.12 -4.46 16.63
CA TYR A 219 -5.54 -3.27 16.00
C TYR A 219 -5.95 -2.00 16.74
N ALA A 220 -5.03 -1.04 16.83
CA ALA A 220 -5.31 0.27 17.41
C ALA A 220 -4.52 1.37 16.67
N GLU A 221 -5.15 2.53 16.50
CA GLU A 221 -4.48 3.68 15.87
C GLU A 221 -4.96 5.03 16.43
N TRP A 222 -4.08 6.03 16.29
CA TRP A 222 -4.37 7.42 16.52
C TRP A 222 -4.20 8.17 15.20
N GLY A 223 -5.29 8.64 14.61
CA GLY A 223 -5.23 9.32 13.33
C GLY A 223 -6.55 9.93 12.91
N VAL A 224 -6.48 10.80 11.92
CA VAL A 224 -7.64 11.41 11.24
C VAL A 224 -8.09 10.54 10.06
N GLU A 225 -9.36 10.67 9.68
CA GLU A 225 -9.95 9.89 8.57
C GLU A 225 -9.72 10.55 7.20
N GLU A 226 -9.55 11.88 7.19
CA GLU A 226 -9.37 12.68 5.97
C GLU A 226 -8.34 13.80 6.18
N MET A 227 -7.94 14.42 5.06
CA MET A 227 -7.05 15.58 5.08
C MET A 227 -7.61 16.68 5.97
N SER A 228 -6.81 17.12 6.94
CA SER A 228 -7.20 18.07 7.96
C SER A 228 -6.26 19.28 7.98
N ASP A 229 -6.71 20.38 8.58
CA ASP A 229 -5.89 21.59 8.77
C ASP A 229 -4.71 21.27 9.69
N VAL A 230 -3.51 21.48 9.18
CA VAL A 230 -2.26 21.24 9.93
C VAL A 230 -2.10 22.16 11.13
N ASN A 231 -2.81 23.28 11.18
CA ASN A 231 -2.80 24.24 12.30
C ASN A 231 -3.84 23.95 13.38
N ASP A 232 -4.71 22.97 13.17
CA ASP A 232 -5.71 22.57 14.15
C ASP A 232 -5.05 21.85 15.33
N ARG A 233 -4.85 22.59 16.43
CA ARG A 233 -4.20 22.06 17.64
C ARG A 233 -5.03 21.01 18.35
N ASP A 234 -6.35 21.04 18.23
CA ASP A 234 -7.20 20.03 18.85
C ASP A 234 -6.93 18.66 18.20
N LEU A 235 -6.73 18.61 16.90
CA LEU A 235 -6.33 17.39 16.20
C LEU A 235 -4.93 16.90 16.60
N TRP A 236 -4.01 17.81 16.96
CA TRP A 236 -2.71 17.37 17.49
C TRP A 236 -2.87 16.56 18.78
N TYR A 237 -3.76 16.99 19.68
CA TYR A 237 -4.04 16.25 20.92
C TYR A 237 -4.84 14.98 20.67
N GLU A 238 -5.71 14.94 19.67
CA GLU A 238 -6.45 13.73 19.30
C GLU A 238 -5.57 12.63 18.70
N THR A 239 -4.52 13.01 17.97
CA THR A 239 -3.72 12.05 17.16
C THR A 239 -2.33 11.77 17.71
N ASN A 240 -1.88 12.50 18.74
CA ASN A 240 -0.56 12.32 19.36
C ASN A 240 -0.70 12.04 20.85
N PRO A 241 -0.83 10.76 21.26
CA PRO A 241 -1.09 10.40 22.66
C PRO A 241 0.02 10.83 23.62
N SER A 242 1.25 11.02 23.14
CA SER A 242 2.38 11.49 23.96
C SER A 242 2.50 13.01 24.05
N LEU A 243 1.61 13.76 23.40
CA LEU A 243 1.60 15.21 23.49
C LEU A 243 1.26 15.66 24.94
N GLY A 244 2.09 16.55 25.47
CA GLY A 244 2.02 16.99 26.88
C GLY A 244 2.69 16.03 27.87
N TYR A 245 3.24 14.89 27.41
CA TYR A 245 4.15 14.02 28.19
C TYR A 245 5.59 14.18 27.71
N THR A 246 5.94 13.57 26.59
CA THR A 246 7.28 13.60 26.01
C THR A 246 7.36 14.43 24.72
N LEU A 247 6.22 14.71 24.11
CA LEU A 247 6.07 15.57 22.94
C LEU A 247 5.48 16.92 23.34
N THR A 248 5.90 18.01 22.70
CA THR A 248 5.42 19.37 22.98
C THR A 248 4.72 19.98 21.76
N GLU A 249 3.76 20.88 21.98
CA GLU A 249 3.13 21.65 20.88
C GLU A 249 4.17 22.41 20.05
N ARG A 250 5.22 22.93 20.68
CA ARG A 250 6.29 23.65 19.98
C ARG A 250 6.98 22.73 18.98
N ALA A 251 7.30 21.49 19.37
CA ALA A 251 7.95 20.53 18.47
C ALA A 251 7.06 20.18 17.28
N ILE A 252 5.74 20.07 17.49
CA ILE A 252 4.79 19.83 16.39
C ILE A 252 4.68 21.06 15.48
N ALA A 253 4.58 22.26 16.06
CA ALA A 253 4.49 23.50 15.30
C ALA A 253 5.73 23.74 14.41
N ASP A 254 6.92 23.40 14.92
CA ASP A 254 8.18 23.51 14.18
C ASP A 254 8.27 22.51 12.99
N GLU A 255 7.44 21.45 12.97
CA GLU A 255 7.35 20.47 11.88
C GLU A 255 6.39 20.90 10.75
N ILE A 256 5.56 21.92 10.97
CA ILE A 256 4.67 22.46 9.93
C ILE A 256 5.52 23.08 8.83
N GLY A 257 5.47 22.47 7.65
CA GLY A 257 6.23 22.88 6.49
C GLY A 257 5.33 23.14 5.29
N THR A 258 5.90 23.07 4.10
CA THR A 258 5.18 23.27 2.82
C THR A 258 4.43 22.01 2.36
N ASP A 259 4.70 20.84 2.92
CA ASP A 259 4.03 19.57 2.57
C ASP A 259 3.00 19.20 3.64
N GLU A 260 1.79 19.73 3.47
CA GLU A 260 0.65 19.42 4.33
C GLU A 260 0.25 17.95 4.30
N ILE A 261 0.52 17.26 3.18
CA ILE A 261 0.23 15.83 3.04
C ILE A 261 1.15 15.03 3.95
N ASP A 262 2.45 15.31 3.93
CA ASP A 262 3.41 14.63 4.81
C ASP A 262 3.09 14.87 6.28
N PHE A 263 2.73 16.10 6.66
CA PHE A 263 2.31 16.40 8.02
C PHE A 263 1.06 15.62 8.44
N ASN A 264 0.04 15.56 7.59
CA ASN A 264 -1.16 14.77 7.85
C ASN A 264 -0.84 13.28 8.06
N ILE A 265 0.07 12.71 7.26
CA ILE A 265 0.50 11.31 7.41
C ILE A 265 1.31 11.11 8.69
N GLN A 266 2.37 11.89 8.86
CA GLN A 266 3.39 11.64 9.87
C GLN A 266 3.00 12.12 11.26
N ARG A 267 2.14 13.16 11.33
CA ARG A 267 1.76 13.81 12.59
C ARG A 267 0.28 13.63 12.94
N LEU A 268 -0.62 13.73 11.95
CA LEU A 268 -2.05 13.51 12.18
C LEU A 268 -2.49 12.06 11.92
N GLY A 269 -1.57 11.16 11.60
CA GLY A 269 -1.87 9.74 11.48
C GLY A 269 -2.79 9.37 10.31
N LEU A 270 -2.85 10.20 9.26
CA LEU A 270 -3.72 10.00 8.11
C LEU A 270 -3.29 8.78 7.28
N TRP A 271 -4.18 7.82 7.13
CA TRP A 271 -4.03 6.76 6.15
C TRP A 271 -4.52 7.24 4.78
N ILE A 272 -3.59 7.69 3.94
CA ILE A 272 -3.95 8.08 2.58
C ILE A 272 -4.51 6.85 1.86
N LYS A 273 -5.76 6.94 1.44
CA LYS A 273 -6.27 6.04 0.42
C LYS A 273 -5.44 6.29 -0.82
N TYR A 274 -4.83 5.27 -1.40
CA TYR A 274 -3.92 5.36 -2.56
C TYR A 274 -4.46 6.24 -3.71
N ASN A 275 -5.76 6.46 -3.74
CA ASN A 275 -6.47 7.30 -4.70
C ASN A 275 -6.10 8.79 -4.66
N GLN A 276 -5.52 9.31 -3.59
CA GLN A 276 -5.21 10.76 -3.47
C GLN A 276 -3.93 11.16 -4.21
N LYS A 277 -3.07 10.20 -4.60
CA LYS A 277 -1.89 10.44 -5.46
C LYS A 277 -2.08 10.01 -6.90
N SER A 278 -3.14 9.31 -7.20
CA SER A 278 -3.40 8.94 -8.59
C SER A 278 -3.57 10.19 -9.44
N ALA A 279 -3.00 10.18 -10.63
CA ALA A 279 -3.22 11.22 -11.63
C ALA A 279 -4.71 11.38 -12.00
N ILE A 280 -5.49 10.31 -11.76
CA ILE A 280 -6.94 10.24 -11.94
C ILE A 280 -7.51 9.58 -10.70
N SER A 281 -8.33 10.30 -9.94
CA SER A 281 -8.97 9.74 -8.74
C SER A 281 -10.09 8.75 -9.12
N GLU A 282 -10.38 7.82 -8.23
CA GLU A 282 -11.50 6.89 -8.41
C GLU A 282 -12.84 7.63 -8.53
N LYS A 283 -13.01 8.73 -7.80
CA LYS A 283 -14.21 9.58 -7.88
C LYS A 283 -14.36 10.19 -9.27
N GLU A 284 -13.31 10.72 -9.86
CA GLU A 284 -13.30 11.29 -11.21
C GLU A 284 -13.59 10.23 -12.26
N TRP A 285 -13.00 9.05 -12.14
CA TRP A 285 -13.25 7.93 -13.04
C TRP A 285 -14.70 7.42 -12.91
N ASN A 286 -15.17 7.13 -11.70
CA ASN A 286 -16.51 6.63 -11.46
C ASN A 286 -17.62 7.62 -11.86
N ALA A 287 -17.34 8.93 -11.84
CA ALA A 287 -18.28 9.94 -12.35
C ALA A 287 -18.60 9.81 -13.86
N LEU A 288 -17.80 9.05 -14.60
CA LEU A 288 -17.97 8.77 -16.03
C LEU A 288 -18.68 7.44 -16.29
N GLU A 289 -19.02 6.70 -15.23
CA GLU A 289 -19.71 5.42 -15.33
C GLU A 289 -21.14 5.59 -15.87
N ILE A 290 -21.53 4.66 -16.73
CA ILE A 290 -22.89 4.54 -17.25
C ILE A 290 -23.51 3.20 -16.87
N VAL A 291 -24.72 3.22 -16.37
CA VAL A 291 -25.49 2.01 -16.02
C VAL A 291 -26.00 1.32 -17.30
N THR A 292 -26.58 2.09 -18.20
CA THR A 292 -27.15 1.58 -19.45
C THR A 292 -26.26 1.94 -20.63
N LEU A 293 -25.92 0.94 -21.45
CA LEU A 293 -25.14 1.17 -22.67
C LEU A 293 -25.88 2.10 -23.62
N PRO A 294 -25.31 3.26 -24.01
CA PRO A 294 -25.95 4.19 -24.92
C PRO A 294 -25.94 3.61 -26.34
N LYS A 295 -26.81 4.16 -27.23
CA LYS A 295 -26.76 3.82 -28.64
C LYS A 295 -25.40 4.19 -29.23
N LEU A 296 -24.64 3.18 -29.64
CA LEU A 296 -23.33 3.31 -30.29
C LEU A 296 -23.55 3.53 -31.79
N THR A 297 -23.22 4.73 -32.28
CA THR A 297 -23.47 5.12 -33.69
C THR A 297 -22.17 5.31 -34.47
N GLY A 298 -21.04 5.38 -33.78
CA GLY A 298 -19.73 5.61 -34.38
C GLY A 298 -19.06 4.34 -34.88
N LYS A 299 -17.89 4.55 -35.50
CA LYS A 299 -16.98 3.47 -35.90
C LYS A 299 -16.29 2.88 -34.68
N LEU A 300 -15.90 1.59 -34.76
CA LEU A 300 -15.12 0.89 -33.74
C LEU A 300 -13.62 1.17 -33.93
N PHE A 301 -12.97 1.60 -32.88
CA PHE A 301 -11.52 1.80 -32.80
C PHE A 301 -10.95 0.89 -31.75
N ILE A 302 -9.75 0.35 -32.01
CA ILE A 302 -9.11 -0.64 -31.15
C ILE A 302 -7.72 -0.16 -30.75
N GLY A 303 -7.43 -0.18 -29.46
CA GLY A 303 -6.10 0.02 -28.91
C GLY A 303 -5.55 -1.29 -28.32
N ILE A 304 -4.33 -1.62 -28.67
CA ILE A 304 -3.62 -2.81 -28.18
C ILE A 304 -2.31 -2.35 -27.58
N LYS A 305 -2.02 -2.78 -26.37
CA LYS A 305 -0.81 -2.43 -25.64
C LYS A 305 -0.11 -3.67 -25.09
N TYR A 306 1.13 -3.88 -25.50
CA TYR A 306 2.03 -4.82 -24.84
C TYR A 306 2.66 -4.14 -23.63
N GLY A 307 2.60 -4.79 -22.48
CA GLY A 307 3.13 -4.28 -21.22
C GLY A 307 4.65 -4.04 -21.29
N HIS A 308 5.13 -3.09 -20.51
CA HIS A 308 6.53 -2.66 -20.53
C HIS A 308 7.52 -3.79 -20.21
N ASN A 309 7.13 -4.72 -19.34
CA ASN A 309 7.92 -5.91 -18.97
C ASN A 309 7.72 -7.11 -19.93
N GLY A 310 6.90 -6.95 -20.99
CA GLY A 310 6.55 -8.02 -21.90
C GLY A 310 5.67 -9.12 -21.31
N ALA A 311 5.14 -8.95 -20.11
CA ALA A 311 4.36 -9.99 -19.43
C ALA A 311 2.94 -10.14 -19.99
N ASN A 312 2.28 -9.02 -20.31
CA ASN A 312 0.87 -8.99 -20.71
C ASN A 312 0.65 -8.20 -22.01
N VAL A 313 -0.47 -8.50 -22.67
CA VAL A 313 -1.03 -7.68 -23.75
C VAL A 313 -2.49 -7.38 -23.46
N ALA A 314 -2.87 -6.11 -23.51
CA ALA A 314 -4.24 -5.62 -23.30
C ALA A 314 -4.85 -5.14 -24.63
N MET A 315 -6.14 -5.38 -24.82
CA MET A 315 -6.91 -4.89 -25.96
C MET A 315 -8.17 -4.19 -25.46
N SER A 316 -8.36 -2.95 -25.92
CA SER A 316 -9.51 -2.11 -25.56
C SER A 316 -10.16 -1.51 -26.80
N ILE A 317 -11.41 -1.10 -26.66
CA ILE A 317 -12.19 -0.48 -27.73
C ILE A 317 -12.64 0.93 -27.37
N ALA A 318 -12.92 1.72 -28.41
CA ALA A 318 -13.57 3.02 -28.31
C ALA A 318 -14.59 3.18 -29.43
N VAL A 319 -15.80 3.70 -29.09
CA VAL A 319 -16.89 3.97 -30.04
C VAL A 319 -17.58 5.29 -29.69
N LYS A 320 -17.84 6.14 -30.66
CA LYS A 320 -18.64 7.36 -30.42
C LYS A 320 -20.10 7.01 -30.15
N THR A 321 -20.66 7.63 -29.13
CA THR A 321 -22.09 7.52 -28.80
C THR A 321 -22.91 8.55 -29.57
N ALA A 322 -24.22 8.34 -29.65
CA ALA A 322 -25.14 9.33 -30.25
C ALA A 322 -25.10 10.69 -29.56
N ALA A 323 -24.72 10.76 -28.28
CA ALA A 323 -24.56 12.00 -27.51
C ALA A 323 -23.20 12.69 -27.73
N GLY A 324 -22.37 12.20 -28.66
CA GLY A 324 -21.06 12.78 -28.98
C GLY A 324 -19.95 12.42 -27.99
N LYS A 325 -20.20 11.68 -26.93
CA LYS A 325 -19.20 11.12 -26.03
C LYS A 325 -18.54 9.88 -26.66
N VAL A 326 -17.44 9.43 -26.09
CA VAL A 326 -16.76 8.19 -26.52
C VAL A 326 -16.90 7.14 -25.42
N PHE A 327 -17.58 6.05 -25.79
CA PHE A 327 -17.63 4.86 -24.95
C PHE A 327 -16.31 4.09 -25.07
N VAL A 328 -15.74 3.70 -23.94
CA VAL A 328 -14.50 2.90 -23.88
C VAL A 328 -14.72 1.66 -23.03
N GLU A 329 -14.07 0.56 -23.44
CA GLU A 329 -14.14 -0.71 -22.73
C GLU A 329 -12.88 -1.55 -23.00
N THR A 330 -12.36 -2.20 -21.97
CA THR A 330 -11.31 -3.23 -22.15
C THR A 330 -11.97 -4.55 -22.52
N ILE A 331 -11.53 -5.14 -23.60
CA ILE A 331 -12.05 -6.44 -24.08
C ILE A 331 -11.38 -7.58 -23.35
N ASP A 332 -10.03 -7.55 -23.24
CA ASP A 332 -9.28 -8.58 -22.51
C ASP A 332 -7.84 -8.11 -22.23
N CYS A 333 -7.21 -8.78 -21.26
CA CYS A 333 -5.79 -8.63 -20.94
C CYS A 333 -5.22 -10.00 -20.62
N ARG A 334 -4.26 -10.47 -21.42
CA ARG A 334 -3.69 -11.81 -21.29
C ARG A 334 -2.18 -11.79 -21.20
N PRO A 335 -1.58 -12.81 -20.55
CA PRO A 335 -0.14 -13.01 -20.63
C PRO A 335 0.32 -13.17 -22.09
N THR A 336 1.42 -12.51 -22.46
CA THR A 336 1.98 -12.58 -23.83
C THR A 336 2.30 -14.01 -24.28
N LYS A 337 2.66 -14.89 -23.34
CA LYS A 337 2.88 -16.33 -23.59
C LYS A 337 1.64 -17.07 -24.10
N ALA A 338 0.44 -16.49 -23.97
CA ALA A 338 -0.78 -17.07 -24.53
C ALA A 338 -0.92 -16.85 -26.05
N GLY A 339 0.02 -16.12 -26.66
CA GLY A 339 0.01 -15.79 -28.09
C GLY A 339 -1.04 -14.74 -28.48
N ASN A 340 -1.11 -14.42 -29.76
CA ASN A 340 -1.97 -13.38 -30.33
C ASN A 340 -3.26 -13.91 -30.99
N ASP A 341 -3.48 -15.21 -31.02
CA ASP A 341 -4.62 -15.83 -31.69
C ASP A 341 -5.98 -15.25 -31.29
N TRP A 342 -6.16 -14.92 -30.00
CA TRP A 342 -7.38 -14.34 -29.49
C TRP A 342 -7.61 -12.92 -30.04
N ILE A 343 -6.55 -12.14 -30.24
CA ILE A 343 -6.60 -10.81 -30.86
C ILE A 343 -6.98 -10.96 -32.33
N ILE A 344 -6.29 -11.82 -33.08
CA ILE A 344 -6.56 -12.09 -34.48
C ILE A 344 -8.00 -12.59 -34.69
N LYS A 345 -8.50 -13.48 -33.83
CA LYS A 345 -9.89 -13.95 -33.88
C LYS A 345 -10.89 -12.82 -33.65
N PHE A 346 -10.60 -11.91 -32.71
CA PHE A 346 -11.45 -10.75 -32.49
C PHE A 346 -11.45 -9.82 -33.70
N LEU A 347 -10.27 -9.49 -34.25
CA LEU A 347 -10.11 -8.58 -35.38
C LEU A 347 -10.78 -9.13 -36.65
N LYS A 348 -10.85 -10.46 -36.86
CA LYS A 348 -11.56 -11.09 -38.00
C LYS A 348 -13.08 -10.98 -37.88
N ARG A 349 -13.62 -10.88 -36.68
CA ARG A 349 -15.08 -10.85 -36.42
C ARG A 349 -15.66 -9.46 -36.26
N ALA A 350 -14.86 -8.53 -35.79
CA ALA A 350 -15.32 -7.16 -35.48
C ALA A 350 -15.21 -6.25 -36.72
N ALA A 351 -16.25 -5.43 -36.94
CA ALA A 351 -16.22 -4.38 -37.97
C ALA A 351 -15.56 -3.12 -37.45
N TRP A 352 -14.24 -3.10 -37.42
CA TRP A 352 -13.45 -1.98 -36.92
C TRP A 352 -12.96 -1.04 -38.03
N ASN A 353 -12.64 0.20 -37.64
CA ASN A 353 -12.10 1.21 -38.56
C ASN A 353 -10.58 1.31 -38.51
N LYS A 354 -10.01 1.33 -37.30
CA LYS A 354 -8.57 1.49 -37.08
C LYS A 354 -8.10 0.68 -35.86
N VAL A 355 -6.92 0.09 -35.97
CA VAL A 355 -6.22 -0.59 -34.86
C VAL A 355 -4.92 0.14 -34.60
N ILE A 356 -4.67 0.48 -33.34
CA ILE A 356 -3.40 1.06 -32.87
C ILE A 356 -2.71 0.00 -32.00
N ILE A 357 -1.44 -0.30 -32.29
CA ILE A 357 -0.66 -1.27 -31.53
C ILE A 357 0.61 -0.61 -31.02
N ASP A 358 0.83 -0.63 -29.72
CA ASP A 358 2.02 -0.11 -29.06
C ASP A 358 2.67 -1.12 -28.13
N GLY A 359 3.97 -0.99 -27.93
CA GLY A 359 4.82 -1.79 -27.07
C GLY A 359 5.85 -2.60 -27.84
N ALA A 360 7.12 -2.20 -27.68
CA ALA A 360 8.26 -2.76 -28.43
C ALA A 360 8.39 -4.28 -28.36
N ASN A 361 7.86 -4.88 -27.29
CA ASN A 361 7.96 -6.34 -27.05
C ASN A 361 7.00 -7.20 -27.90
N GLY A 362 6.10 -6.62 -28.70
CA GLY A 362 5.14 -7.42 -29.47
C GLY A 362 4.44 -6.71 -30.61
N GLN A 363 4.53 -5.40 -30.72
CA GLN A 363 3.78 -4.61 -31.71
C GLN A 363 4.08 -5.00 -33.14
N GLN A 364 5.36 -5.25 -33.47
CA GLN A 364 5.76 -5.62 -34.83
C GLN A 364 5.31 -7.06 -35.15
N MET A 365 5.47 -7.98 -34.23
CA MET A 365 5.04 -9.37 -34.37
C MET A 365 3.53 -9.46 -34.68
N LEU A 366 2.70 -8.75 -33.89
CA LEU A 366 1.26 -8.73 -34.14
C LEU A 366 0.92 -8.03 -35.48
N ALA A 367 1.64 -6.99 -35.87
CA ALA A 367 1.43 -6.34 -37.18
C ALA A 367 1.74 -7.30 -38.35
N ASP A 368 2.76 -8.12 -38.25
CA ASP A 368 3.13 -9.13 -39.24
C ASP A 368 2.08 -10.26 -39.26
N GLU A 369 1.64 -10.77 -38.10
CA GLU A 369 0.54 -11.72 -38.00
C GLU A 369 -0.78 -11.19 -38.61
N MET A 370 -1.10 -9.91 -38.42
CA MET A 370 -2.26 -9.27 -39.03
C MET A 370 -2.12 -9.29 -40.56
N LYS A 371 -0.94 -9.01 -41.11
CA LYS A 371 -0.65 -9.07 -42.54
C LYS A 371 -0.84 -10.49 -43.09
N ASP A 372 -0.30 -11.48 -42.41
CA ASP A 372 -0.42 -12.90 -42.82
C ASP A 372 -1.88 -13.36 -42.82
N ASN A 373 -2.69 -12.81 -41.91
CA ASN A 373 -4.13 -13.05 -41.85
C ASN A 373 -4.96 -12.15 -42.77
N ARG A 374 -4.35 -11.37 -43.66
CA ARG A 374 -4.98 -10.45 -44.64
C ARG A 374 -5.86 -9.37 -43.96
N LEU A 375 -5.51 -8.98 -42.74
CA LEU A 375 -6.16 -7.88 -42.05
C LEU A 375 -5.53 -6.52 -42.48
N PRO A 376 -6.31 -5.44 -42.45
CA PRO A 376 -5.77 -4.09 -42.74
C PRO A 376 -4.60 -3.73 -41.82
N LYS A 377 -3.66 -2.96 -42.38
CA LYS A 377 -2.44 -2.56 -41.69
C LYS A 377 -2.77 -1.73 -40.42
N PRO A 378 -2.24 -2.12 -39.24
CA PRO A 378 -2.41 -1.34 -38.01
C PRO A 378 -1.54 -0.07 -38.03
N VAL A 379 -1.83 0.86 -37.13
CA VAL A 379 -0.97 2.02 -36.84
C VAL A 379 -0.03 1.64 -35.68
N LEU A 380 1.26 1.80 -35.91
CA LEU A 380 2.30 1.71 -34.87
C LEU A 380 2.67 3.14 -34.46
N PRO A 381 2.25 3.62 -33.27
CA PRO A 381 2.40 5.02 -32.90
C PRO A 381 3.87 5.34 -32.60
N LYS A 382 4.28 6.56 -32.95
CA LYS A 382 5.53 7.14 -32.47
C LYS A 382 5.34 7.70 -31.05
N VAL A 383 6.43 7.97 -30.36
CA VAL A 383 6.42 8.54 -28.99
C VAL A 383 5.54 9.80 -28.88
N VAL A 384 5.59 10.68 -29.86
CA VAL A 384 4.74 11.89 -29.90
C VAL A 384 3.24 11.56 -29.96
N ASN A 385 2.86 10.48 -30.64
CA ASN A 385 1.47 10.03 -30.72
C ASN A 385 1.00 9.48 -29.37
N ILE A 386 1.88 8.75 -28.65
CA ILE A 386 1.59 8.23 -27.31
C ILE A 386 1.38 9.37 -26.32
N ILE A 387 2.24 10.40 -26.35
CA ILE A 387 2.09 11.61 -25.54
C ILE A 387 0.74 12.27 -25.82
N THR A 388 0.40 12.45 -27.12
CA THR A 388 -0.89 13.02 -27.52
C THR A 388 -2.07 12.18 -27.05
N ALA A 389 -1.99 10.85 -27.16
CA ALA A 389 -3.03 9.93 -26.72
C ALA A 389 -3.29 10.05 -25.21
N ASN A 390 -2.23 10.08 -24.40
CA ASN A 390 -2.35 10.25 -22.95
C ASN A 390 -2.94 11.63 -22.56
N ALA A 391 -2.50 12.70 -23.20
CA ALA A 391 -3.02 14.04 -22.95
C ALA A 391 -4.50 14.16 -23.33
N GLN A 392 -4.89 13.61 -24.47
CA GLN A 392 -6.30 13.61 -24.91
C GLN A 392 -7.18 12.72 -24.02
N PHE A 393 -6.67 11.59 -23.57
CA PHE A 393 -7.36 10.71 -22.65
C PHE A 393 -7.64 11.41 -21.31
N GLU A 394 -6.64 12.04 -20.72
CA GLU A 394 -6.78 12.84 -19.50
C GLU A 394 -7.79 13.98 -19.69
N GLN A 395 -7.67 14.75 -20.76
CA GLN A 395 -8.63 15.80 -21.08
C GLN A 395 -10.05 15.24 -21.26
N GLY A 396 -10.17 14.04 -21.85
CA GLY A 396 -11.44 13.36 -22.05
C GLY A 396 -12.10 12.96 -20.73
N ILE A 397 -11.33 12.57 -19.75
CA ILE A 397 -11.80 12.27 -18.39
C ILE A 397 -12.33 13.55 -17.72
N PHE A 398 -11.50 14.58 -17.63
CA PHE A 398 -11.85 15.81 -16.93
C PHE A 398 -12.95 16.63 -17.62
N SER A 399 -13.09 16.52 -18.93
CA SER A 399 -14.20 17.14 -19.67
C SER A 399 -15.50 16.32 -19.71
N GLY A 400 -15.50 15.11 -19.14
CA GLY A 400 -16.67 14.23 -19.20
C GLY A 400 -17.04 13.72 -20.59
N SER A 401 -16.08 13.74 -21.55
CA SER A 401 -16.27 13.27 -22.92
C SER A 401 -16.03 11.76 -23.10
N ILE A 402 -15.55 11.08 -22.06
CA ILE A 402 -15.44 9.62 -21.98
C ILE A 402 -16.64 9.09 -21.19
N VAL A 403 -17.11 7.89 -21.53
CA VAL A 403 -18.03 7.09 -20.72
C VAL A 403 -17.60 5.62 -20.75
N HIS A 404 -17.85 4.91 -19.65
CA HIS A 404 -17.47 3.49 -19.52
C HIS A 404 -18.47 2.73 -18.65
N LYS A 405 -18.47 1.41 -18.74
CA LYS A 405 -19.06 0.54 -17.72
C LYS A 405 -18.00 0.24 -16.66
N ASN A 406 -18.43 0.15 -15.42
CA ASN A 406 -17.52 -0.15 -14.33
C ASN A 406 -16.86 -1.53 -14.55
N GLN A 407 -15.62 -1.53 -15.02
CA GLN A 407 -14.77 -2.71 -15.12
C GLN A 407 -13.77 -2.67 -13.96
N PRO A 408 -13.90 -3.52 -12.92
CA PRO A 408 -13.09 -3.43 -11.71
C PRO A 408 -11.58 -3.43 -11.97
N SER A 409 -11.10 -4.21 -12.94
CA SER A 409 -9.69 -4.25 -13.31
C SER A 409 -9.20 -2.95 -13.93
N LEU A 410 -9.97 -2.33 -14.82
CA LEU A 410 -9.65 -1.05 -15.44
C LEU A 410 -9.72 0.08 -14.43
N THR A 411 -10.80 0.14 -13.62
CA THR A 411 -10.97 1.12 -12.54
C THR A 411 -9.80 1.07 -11.57
N ARG A 412 -9.37 -0.12 -11.15
CA ARG A 412 -8.22 -0.30 -10.28
C ARG A 412 -6.93 0.27 -10.88
N VAL A 413 -6.69 0.10 -12.18
CA VAL A 413 -5.48 0.62 -12.82
C VAL A 413 -5.55 2.14 -12.98
N VAL A 414 -6.67 2.67 -13.49
CA VAL A 414 -6.85 4.11 -13.73
C VAL A 414 -6.79 4.91 -12.42
N SER A 415 -7.42 4.41 -11.35
CA SER A 415 -7.45 5.09 -10.05
C SER A 415 -6.18 4.88 -9.20
N ASN A 416 -5.18 4.16 -9.69
CA ASN A 416 -3.89 3.92 -9.03
C ASN A 416 -2.72 4.14 -9.99
N CYS A 417 -2.75 5.19 -10.78
CA CYS A 417 -1.69 5.55 -11.71
C CYS A 417 -1.09 6.91 -11.39
N GLU A 418 0.19 7.08 -11.69
CA GLU A 418 0.86 8.38 -11.65
C GLU A 418 1.47 8.72 -13.00
N LYS A 419 1.69 10.01 -13.24
CA LYS A 419 2.37 10.48 -14.45
C LYS A 419 3.86 10.16 -14.40
N ARG A 420 4.41 9.64 -15.49
CA ARG A 420 5.85 9.50 -15.71
C ARG A 420 6.25 10.30 -16.94
N ALA A 421 7.40 10.91 -16.91
CA ALA A 421 7.93 11.62 -18.07
C ALA A 421 8.19 10.67 -19.25
N ILE A 422 7.84 11.11 -20.45
CA ILE A 422 8.15 10.44 -21.73
C ILE A 422 8.78 11.46 -22.67
N GLY A 423 9.95 11.13 -23.24
CA GLY A 423 10.70 12.02 -24.09
C GLY A 423 11.35 13.19 -23.34
N SER A 424 11.99 14.09 -24.10
CA SER A 424 12.73 15.23 -23.56
C SER A 424 11.93 16.53 -23.46
N ASN A 425 10.70 16.57 -24.01
CA ASN A 425 9.93 17.82 -24.21
C ASN A 425 8.68 17.91 -23.31
N GLY A 426 8.74 17.39 -22.08
CA GLY A 426 7.64 17.54 -21.11
C GLY A 426 6.41 16.66 -21.38
N GLY A 427 6.51 15.67 -22.27
CA GLY A 427 5.46 14.68 -22.49
C GLY A 427 5.32 13.72 -21.31
N PHE A 428 4.12 13.15 -21.12
CA PHE A 428 3.88 12.20 -20.07
C PHE A 428 3.18 10.93 -20.55
N GLY A 429 3.38 9.85 -19.82
CA GLY A 429 2.58 8.63 -19.83
C GLY A 429 2.24 8.26 -18.41
N TYR A 430 1.70 7.08 -18.21
CA TYR A 430 1.31 6.59 -16.90
C TYR A 430 2.16 5.40 -16.44
N LYS A 431 2.27 5.24 -15.13
CA LYS A 431 2.72 4.01 -14.47
C LYS A 431 1.81 3.71 -13.28
N CYS A 432 1.63 2.44 -12.95
CA CYS A 432 0.86 2.07 -11.77
C CYS A 432 1.63 2.34 -10.48
N LEU A 433 0.90 2.82 -9.47
CA LEU A 433 1.36 2.97 -8.08
C LEU A 433 1.33 1.64 -7.32
N ILE A 434 0.58 0.66 -7.83
CA ILE A 434 0.45 -0.70 -7.30
C ILE A 434 1.12 -1.68 -8.26
N ASN A 435 1.37 -2.90 -7.80
CA ASN A 435 1.89 -3.96 -8.67
C ASN A 435 0.81 -4.46 -9.65
N ALA A 436 0.45 -3.58 -10.61
CA ALA A 436 -0.50 -3.87 -11.69
C ALA A 436 0.05 -3.33 -13.01
N ASP A 437 -0.33 -3.97 -14.11
CA ASP A 437 0.13 -3.59 -15.44
C ASP A 437 -0.72 -2.42 -15.98
N VAL A 438 -0.08 -1.30 -16.30
CA VAL A 438 -0.71 -0.12 -16.87
C VAL A 438 -1.22 -0.33 -18.31
N SER A 439 -0.90 -1.46 -18.95
CA SER A 439 -1.31 -1.78 -20.33
C SER A 439 -2.83 -1.74 -20.55
N LEU A 440 -3.63 -2.05 -19.50
CA LEU A 440 -5.09 -1.87 -19.53
C LEU A 440 -5.47 -0.41 -19.83
N MET A 441 -4.94 0.51 -19.08
CA MET A 441 -5.22 1.94 -19.26
C MET A 441 -4.62 2.49 -20.55
N ASP A 442 -3.39 2.12 -20.87
CA ASP A 442 -2.71 2.55 -22.10
C ASP A 442 -3.47 2.09 -23.36
N SER A 443 -4.01 0.87 -23.36
CA SER A 443 -4.81 0.37 -24.49
C SER A 443 -6.11 1.16 -24.67
N VAL A 444 -6.76 1.56 -23.58
CA VAL A 444 -7.95 2.44 -23.60
C VAL A 444 -7.58 3.82 -24.15
N ALA A 445 -6.46 4.41 -23.69
CA ALA A 445 -6.00 5.73 -24.16
C ALA A 445 -5.71 5.71 -25.68
N LEU A 446 -5.10 4.65 -26.20
CA LEU A 446 -4.85 4.46 -27.63
C LEU A 446 -6.16 4.33 -28.44
N ALA A 447 -7.12 3.54 -27.96
CA ALA A 447 -8.42 3.41 -28.60
C ALA A 447 -9.20 4.74 -28.62
N TYR A 448 -9.20 5.45 -27.50
CA TYR A 448 -9.83 6.77 -27.37
C TYR A 448 -9.20 7.78 -28.31
N TRP A 449 -7.86 7.85 -28.36
CA TRP A 449 -7.13 8.72 -29.28
C TRP A 449 -7.53 8.44 -30.75
N ALA A 450 -7.57 7.16 -31.17
CA ALA A 450 -7.98 6.80 -32.52
C ALA A 450 -9.41 7.26 -32.86
N ALA A 451 -10.34 7.19 -31.89
CA ALA A 451 -11.69 7.67 -32.04
C ALA A 451 -11.78 9.21 -32.13
N LYS A 452 -10.93 9.95 -31.41
CA LYS A 452 -10.88 11.42 -31.44
C LYS A 452 -10.27 11.96 -32.73
N GLU A 453 -9.20 11.33 -33.24
CA GLU A 453 -8.52 11.72 -34.48
C GLU A 453 -9.36 11.43 -35.75
N TYR A 454 -10.37 10.56 -35.62
CA TYR A 454 -11.20 10.21 -36.76
C TYR A 454 -12.19 11.35 -37.11
N LYS A 455 -11.96 11.97 -38.27
CA LYS A 455 -12.90 12.91 -38.90
C LYS A 455 -13.76 12.14 -39.90
N GLU A 456 -15.08 12.17 -39.75
CA GLU A 456 -15.96 11.69 -40.80
C GLU A 456 -15.79 12.58 -42.04
N THR A 457 -15.34 11.99 -43.13
CA THR A 457 -15.36 12.66 -44.43
C THR A 457 -16.82 12.84 -44.81
N SER A 458 -17.38 14.04 -44.62
CA SER A 458 -18.64 14.42 -45.25
C SER A 458 -18.45 14.30 -46.74
N LYS A 459 -19.15 13.38 -47.43
CA LYS A 459 -19.27 13.42 -48.88
C LYS A 459 -19.98 14.75 -49.19
N GLN A 460 -19.25 15.72 -49.69
CA GLN A 460 -19.85 16.91 -50.32
C GLN A 460 -20.76 16.38 -51.44
N LYS A 461 -22.06 16.46 -51.26
CA LYS A 461 -23.01 16.36 -52.36
C LYS A 461 -22.89 17.67 -53.13
N ILE A 462 -22.17 17.64 -54.24
CA ILE A 462 -22.27 18.73 -55.26
C ILE A 462 -23.60 18.45 -55.92
N GLY A 463 -24.61 19.27 -55.59
CA GLY A 463 -25.84 19.33 -56.35
C GLY A 463 -25.57 20.15 -57.61
N TYR A 464 -25.80 19.55 -58.77
CA TYR A 464 -25.98 20.26 -60.00
C TYR A 464 -27.41 20.78 -60.08
#